data_4a8f910ebeed8e10da1b0be3d3ffe90f
#
_entry.id   4a8f910ebeed8e10da1b0be3d3ffe90f
#
_cell.length_a   1.000
_cell.length_b   1.000
_cell.length_c   1.000
_cell.angle_alpha   90.00
_cell.angle_beta   90.00
_cell.angle_gamma   90.00
#
_symmetry.space_group_name_H-M   'P 1'
#
loop_
_entity.id
_entity.type
_entity.pdbx_description
1 polymer ?
#
loop_
_entity_poly.entity_id
_entity_poly.type
_entity_poly.pdbx_seq_one_letter_code
_entity_poly.pdbx_strand_id
1 'polypeptide(L)'
;MKHTSCTLAAAFVTLLGATMSCGTQSSAASGPSGTRLALYEPADQSMAQGESNKVSISVDRRGFADAVSITFLNLPDGVRVTGDSIRAGESSTEFVLVASPTALVVDQQIVTVKAQGSDITTSQTFELTVKAKA
;
A
#
# COMPACT_ATOMS: atom_id res chain seq x y z
N MET A 1 -12.65 -8.85 4.68
CA MET A 1 -11.78 -8.96 5.58
C MET A 1 -10.65 -9.73 5.27
N LYS A 2 -9.57 -9.17 5.17
CA LYS A 2 -8.49 -9.87 4.77
C LYS A 2 -7.84 -10.67 5.72
N HIS A 3 -8.11 -10.54 6.92
CA HIS A 3 -7.35 -11.23 7.88
C HIS A 3 -7.81 -12.57 8.10
N THR A 4 -8.78 -12.96 7.45
CA THR A 4 -9.24 -14.26 7.79
C THR A 4 -8.29 -15.30 7.36
N SER A 5 -7.43 -14.99 6.49
CA SER A 5 -6.61 -16.07 6.04
C SER A 5 -5.62 -16.56 7.06
N CYS A 6 -5.49 -15.90 8.14
CA CYS A 6 -4.56 -16.37 9.10
C CYS A 6 -4.95 -17.64 9.74
N THR A 7 -6.18 -17.98 9.74
CA THR A 7 -6.57 -19.07 10.53
C THR A 7 -6.43 -20.30 9.87
N LEU A 8 -6.52 -20.29 8.63
CA LEU A 8 -6.57 -21.49 8.10
C LEU A 8 -5.47 -22.26 8.07
N ALA A 9 -4.50 -21.79 7.83
CA ALA A 9 -3.46 -22.59 7.62
C ALA A 9 -2.99 -23.32 8.74
N ALA A 10 -3.38 -22.94 9.75
CA ALA A 10 -2.89 -23.56 10.88
C ALA A 10 -3.02 -24.98 10.88
N ALA A 11 -3.88 -25.43 10.32
CA ALA A 11 -4.20 -26.74 10.46
C ALA A 11 -3.15 -27.65 10.09
N PHE A 12 -2.61 -27.55 9.12
CA PHE A 12 -1.82 -28.55 8.75
C PHE A 12 -0.50 -28.53 8.92
N VAL A 13 -0.06 -27.63 8.99
CA VAL A 13 1.14 -27.64 9.02
C VAL A 13 1.90 -27.90 10.02
N THR A 14 1.48 -28.40 10.77
CA THR A 14 2.08 -28.76 11.84
C THR A 14 3.43 -29.03 11.63
N LEU A 15 3.78 -29.40 10.69
CA LEU A 15 4.96 -29.85 10.64
C LEU A 15 5.98 -28.97 10.54
N LEU A 16 5.92 -28.13 9.83
CA LEU A 16 6.94 -27.39 9.62
C LEU A 16 7.05 -26.17 10.22
N GLY A 17 6.36 -25.87 11.00
CA GLY A 17 6.51 -24.74 11.72
C GLY A 17 6.49 -23.57 10.90
N ALA A 18 5.80 -23.53 10.04
CA ALA A 18 5.77 -22.46 9.26
C ALA A 18 5.25 -21.37 9.98
N THR A 19 5.80 -20.34 10.09
CA THR A 19 5.30 -19.36 10.82
C THR A 19 4.49 -18.56 9.98
N MET A 20 3.33 -18.46 10.16
CA MET A 20 2.49 -17.67 9.42
C MET A 20 2.34 -16.40 10.04
N SER A 21 2.60 -15.36 9.46
CA SER A 21 2.46 -14.09 10.00
C SER A 21 1.14 -13.52 9.58
N CYS A 22 0.35 -13.11 10.51
CA CYS A 22 -0.92 -12.51 10.22
C CYS A 22 -0.85 -11.01 10.17
N GLY A 23 0.28 -10.45 10.19
CA GLY A 23 0.38 -9.02 10.18
C GLY A 23 0.35 -8.43 8.82
N THR A 24 0.94 -7.29 8.70
CA THR A 24 1.00 -6.57 7.46
C THR A 24 1.73 -7.36 6.41
N GLN A 25 1.18 -7.43 5.26
CA GLN A 25 1.84 -8.11 4.17
C GLN A 25 2.76 -7.15 3.44
N SER A 26 3.74 -7.68 2.80
CA SER A 26 4.62 -6.87 1.97
C SER A 26 4.87 -7.56 0.65
N SER A 27 5.12 -6.79 -0.37
CA SER A 27 5.59 -7.31 -1.63
C SER A 27 7.04 -6.89 -1.78
N ALA A 28 7.85 -7.70 -2.38
CA ALA A 28 9.25 -7.39 -2.52
C ALA A 28 9.74 -7.78 -3.89
N ALA A 29 10.67 -7.01 -4.41
CA ALA A 29 11.31 -7.30 -5.68
C ALA A 29 12.80 -7.13 -5.51
N SER A 30 13.57 -7.90 -6.24
CA SER A 30 15.02 -7.82 -6.20
C SER A 30 15.54 -7.23 -7.48
N GLY A 31 16.61 -6.48 -7.37
CA GLY A 31 17.28 -5.90 -8.53
C GLY A 31 18.69 -6.41 -8.66
N PRO A 32 19.44 -5.84 -9.55
CA PRO A 32 20.81 -6.26 -9.78
C PRO A 32 21.67 -5.99 -8.55
N SER A 33 22.72 -6.72 -8.41
CA SER A 33 23.70 -6.51 -7.34
C SER A 33 23.14 -6.69 -5.93
N GLY A 34 22.15 -7.51 -5.79
CA GLY A 34 21.63 -7.78 -4.46
C GLY A 34 20.72 -6.71 -3.90
N THR A 35 20.30 -5.76 -4.68
CA THR A 35 19.37 -4.76 -4.18
C THR A 35 17.98 -5.35 -4.02
N ARG A 36 17.22 -4.80 -3.10
CA ARG A 36 15.86 -5.28 -2.85
C ARG A 36 14.99 -4.14 -2.36
N LEU A 37 13.76 -4.13 -2.79
CA LEU A 37 12.77 -3.16 -2.36
C LEU A 37 11.51 -3.89 -1.94
N ALA A 38 11.07 -3.67 -0.73
CA ALA A 38 9.82 -4.23 -0.23
C ALA A 38 8.84 -3.10 0.04
N LEU A 39 7.59 -3.31 -0.29
CA LEU A 39 6.53 -2.34 -0.05
C LEU A 39 5.50 -3.00 0.85
N TYR A 40 5.19 -2.36 1.98
CA TYR A 40 4.22 -2.91 2.90
C TYR A 40 2.81 -2.52 2.49
N GLU A 41 1.86 -3.39 2.76
CA GLU A 41 0.49 -3.15 2.37
C GLU A 41 -0.09 -1.98 3.14
N PRO A 42 -0.61 -0.96 2.48
CA PRO A 42 -1.21 0.16 3.18
C PRO A 42 -2.54 -0.25 3.84
N ALA A 43 -2.94 0.47 4.84
CA ALA A 43 -4.22 0.20 5.47
C ALA A 43 -5.36 0.61 4.55
N ASP A 44 -6.47 -0.10 4.62
CA ASP A 44 -7.65 0.25 3.85
C ASP A 44 -8.17 1.61 4.33
N GLN A 45 -8.75 2.36 3.41
CA GLN A 45 -9.19 3.72 3.68
C GLN A 45 -10.68 3.89 3.42
N SER A 46 -11.30 4.73 4.20
CA SER A 46 -12.70 5.07 4.02
C SER A 46 -12.87 6.56 4.27
N MET A 47 -13.52 7.25 3.38
CA MET A 47 -13.72 8.69 3.49
C MET A 47 -15.03 9.07 2.83
N ALA A 48 -15.54 10.24 3.16
CA ALA A 48 -16.72 10.77 2.49
C ALA A 48 -16.30 11.77 1.44
N GLN A 49 -17.19 12.08 0.53
CA GLN A 49 -16.95 13.11 -0.47
C GLN A 49 -16.57 14.40 0.23
N GLY A 50 -15.59 15.09 -0.29
CA GLY A 50 -15.11 16.35 0.30
C GLY A 50 -14.15 16.18 1.46
N GLU A 51 -13.80 14.96 1.83
CA GLU A 51 -12.89 14.73 2.93
C GLU A 51 -11.52 14.33 2.44
N SER A 52 -10.57 14.30 3.35
CA SER A 52 -9.23 13.82 3.04
C SER A 52 -8.77 12.87 4.14
N ASN A 53 -7.92 11.94 3.78
CA ASN A 53 -7.36 10.98 4.71
C ASN A 53 -5.87 10.86 4.48
N LYS A 54 -5.14 10.52 5.51
CA LYS A 54 -3.72 10.25 5.38
C LYS A 54 -3.51 8.77 5.26
N VAL A 55 -2.67 8.37 4.33
CA VAL A 55 -2.31 6.98 4.18
C VAL A 55 -0.79 6.89 4.32
N SER A 56 -0.34 6.01 5.18
CA SER A 56 1.07 5.84 5.44
C SER A 56 1.61 4.77 4.53
N ILE A 57 2.67 5.08 3.80
CA ILE A 57 3.30 4.13 2.89
C ILE A 57 4.70 3.85 3.43
N SER A 58 5.02 2.59 3.62
CA SER A 58 6.31 2.17 4.16
C SER A 58 7.02 1.23 3.23
N VAL A 59 8.31 1.36 3.15
CA VAL A 59 9.15 0.51 2.30
C VAL A 59 10.37 0.06 3.07
N ASP A 60 10.99 -1.01 2.61
CA ASP A 60 12.26 -1.48 3.15
C ASP A 60 13.21 -1.59 1.97
N ARG A 61 14.35 -0.93 2.03
CA ARG A 61 15.34 -0.96 0.97
C ARG A 61 16.55 -1.73 1.44
N ARG A 62 17.11 -2.52 0.57
CA ARG A 62 18.36 -3.19 0.86
C ARG A 62 19.29 -2.99 -0.29
N GLY A 63 20.51 -2.61 0.02
CA GLY A 63 21.52 -2.42 -1.02
C GLY A 63 21.46 -1.09 -1.73
N PHE A 64 20.55 -0.22 -1.36
CA PHE A 64 20.48 1.12 -1.94
C PHE A 64 19.75 2.05 -0.97
N ALA A 65 19.91 3.34 -1.18
CA ALA A 65 19.28 4.34 -0.32
C ALA A 65 18.53 5.41 -1.11
N ASP A 66 18.37 5.23 -2.38
CA ASP A 66 17.74 6.25 -3.22
C ASP A 66 16.28 6.46 -2.86
N ALA A 67 15.74 7.59 -3.25
CA ALA A 67 14.33 7.86 -3.05
C ALA A 67 13.48 6.83 -3.81
N VAL A 68 12.32 6.54 -3.29
CA VAL A 68 11.40 5.59 -3.91
C VAL A 68 10.18 6.37 -4.39
N SER A 69 9.91 6.30 -5.67
CA SER A 69 8.73 6.95 -6.24
C SER A 69 7.51 6.13 -5.94
N ILE A 70 6.43 6.79 -5.54
CA ILE A 70 5.19 6.11 -5.21
C ILE A 70 4.10 6.62 -6.14
N THR A 71 3.41 5.71 -6.79
CA THR A 71 2.32 6.05 -7.70
C THR A 71 1.07 5.30 -7.29
N PHE A 72 -0.06 5.99 -7.25
CA PHE A 72 -1.33 5.38 -6.95
C PHE A 72 -2.09 5.18 -8.25
N LEU A 73 -2.55 3.98 -8.49
CA LEU A 73 -3.25 3.63 -9.72
C LEU A 73 -4.68 3.21 -9.41
N ASN A 74 -5.56 3.47 -10.32
CA ASN A 74 -6.95 3.06 -10.19
C ASN A 74 -7.70 3.81 -9.08
N LEU A 75 -7.35 5.07 -8.87
CA LEU A 75 -8.11 5.88 -7.93
C LEU A 75 -9.50 6.18 -8.52
N PRO A 76 -10.54 6.27 -7.69
CA PRO A 76 -11.85 6.65 -8.20
C PRO A 76 -11.84 8.07 -8.76
N ASP A 77 -12.76 8.37 -9.67
CA ASP A 77 -12.84 9.71 -10.21
C ASP A 77 -13.08 10.71 -9.10
N GLY A 78 -12.36 11.81 -9.13
CA GLY A 78 -12.48 12.85 -8.11
C GLY A 78 -11.65 12.61 -6.88
N VAL A 79 -10.89 11.51 -6.81
CA VAL A 79 -9.96 11.27 -5.70
C VAL A 79 -8.54 11.45 -6.23
N ARG A 80 -7.74 12.18 -5.51
CA ARG A 80 -6.35 12.37 -5.89
C ARG A 80 -5.46 12.23 -4.69
N VAL A 81 -4.19 12.04 -4.91
CA VAL A 81 -3.22 11.87 -3.85
C VAL A 81 -2.23 13.02 -3.90
N THR A 82 -1.81 13.48 -2.73
CA THR A 82 -0.78 14.48 -2.61
C THR A 82 0.48 13.81 -2.11
N GLY A 83 1.58 14.05 -2.76
CA GLY A 83 2.86 13.41 -2.44
C GLY A 83 3.26 12.50 -3.56
N ASP A 84 4.54 12.26 -3.72
CA ASP A 84 5.01 11.46 -4.84
C ASP A 84 6.17 10.52 -4.51
N SER A 85 6.80 10.66 -3.39
CA SER A 85 7.95 9.79 -3.14
C SER A 85 8.29 9.70 -1.66
N ILE A 86 9.05 8.66 -1.33
CA ILE A 86 9.65 8.50 -0.01
C ILE A 86 11.11 8.89 -0.19
N ARG A 87 11.57 9.84 0.59
CA ARG A 87 12.90 10.38 0.40
C ARG A 87 13.98 9.38 0.68
N ALA A 88 15.13 9.63 0.09
CA ALA A 88 16.30 8.83 0.36
C ALA A 88 16.58 8.78 1.86
N GLY A 89 16.83 7.62 2.36
CA GLY A 89 17.12 7.45 3.78
C GLY A 89 15.91 7.34 4.67
N GLU A 90 14.71 7.57 4.15
CA GLU A 90 13.50 7.42 4.94
C GLU A 90 12.81 6.12 4.57
N SER A 91 12.09 5.53 5.50
CA SER A 91 11.42 4.27 5.23
C SER A 91 9.91 4.43 5.14
N SER A 92 9.35 5.57 5.45
CA SER A 92 7.93 5.78 5.32
C SER A 92 7.60 7.25 5.16
N THR A 93 6.43 7.51 4.62
CA THR A 93 5.93 8.87 4.56
C THR A 93 4.42 8.82 4.49
N GLU A 94 3.78 9.93 4.82
CA GLU A 94 2.33 9.99 4.73
C GLU A 94 1.93 10.67 3.45
N PHE A 95 0.99 10.08 2.76
CA PHE A 95 0.40 10.68 1.57
C PHE A 95 -1.02 11.07 1.94
N VAL A 96 -1.57 12.07 1.31
CA VAL A 96 -2.91 12.53 1.61
C VAL A 96 -3.81 12.22 0.42
N LEU A 97 -4.87 11.46 0.67
CA LEU A 97 -5.89 11.21 -0.33
C LEU A 97 -6.97 12.26 -0.15
N VAL A 98 -7.37 12.90 -1.22
CA VAL A 98 -8.35 13.96 -1.17
C VAL A 98 -9.50 13.59 -2.09
N ALA A 99 -10.71 13.51 -1.55
CA ALA A 99 -11.89 13.26 -2.34
C ALA A 99 -12.60 14.59 -2.59
N SER A 100 -12.89 14.90 -3.84
CA SER A 100 -13.60 16.13 -4.14
C SER A 100 -15.04 16.01 -3.65
N PRO A 101 -15.77 17.10 -3.51
CA PRO A 101 -17.17 17.04 -3.12
C PRO A 101 -18.04 16.26 -4.08
N THR A 102 -17.58 16.08 -5.30
CA THR A 102 -18.31 15.30 -6.29
C THR A 102 -17.59 14.01 -6.66
N ALA A 103 -16.72 13.53 -5.81
CA ALA A 103 -15.99 12.30 -6.10
C ALA A 103 -16.95 11.13 -6.29
N LEU A 104 -16.57 10.20 -7.10
CA LEU A 104 -17.39 9.03 -7.36
C LEU A 104 -17.51 8.19 -6.08
N VAL A 105 -18.71 7.82 -5.74
CA VAL A 105 -18.95 6.96 -4.58
C VAL A 105 -18.60 5.53 -4.97
N VAL A 106 -17.71 4.91 -4.22
CA VAL A 106 -17.28 3.54 -4.50
C VAL A 106 -17.18 2.76 -3.20
N ASP A 107 -17.35 1.46 -3.29
CA ASP A 107 -17.28 0.61 -2.12
C ASP A 107 -16.14 -0.36 -2.31
N GLN A 108 -15.11 -0.26 -1.50
CA GLN A 108 -13.99 -1.19 -1.50
C GLN A 108 -13.31 -1.30 -2.87
N GLN A 109 -13.09 -0.19 -3.50
CA GLN A 109 -12.37 -0.21 -4.78
C GLN A 109 -10.91 -0.52 -4.54
N ILE A 110 -10.35 -1.39 -5.34
CA ILE A 110 -8.95 -1.77 -5.19
C ILE A 110 -8.07 -0.71 -5.82
N VAL A 111 -7.24 -0.10 -5.01
CA VAL A 111 -6.28 0.91 -5.47
C VAL A 111 -4.90 0.27 -5.40
N THR A 112 -4.12 0.43 -6.43
CA THR A 112 -2.78 -0.12 -6.49
C THR A 112 -1.76 0.95 -6.16
N VAL A 113 -0.82 0.62 -5.30
CA VAL A 113 0.30 1.49 -4.96
C VAL A 113 1.54 0.88 -5.56
N LYS A 114 2.22 1.61 -6.41
CA LYS A 114 3.41 1.13 -7.07
C LYS A 114 4.61 1.87 -6.53
N ALA A 115 5.62 1.15 -6.13
CA ALA A 115 6.87 1.72 -5.62
C ALA A 115 7.98 1.40 -6.59
N GLN A 116 8.79 2.39 -6.90
CA GLN A 116 9.91 2.20 -7.83
C GLN A 116 11.16 2.90 -7.31
N GLY A 117 12.24 2.19 -7.22
CA GLY A 117 13.52 2.77 -6.81
C GLY A 117 14.66 1.91 -7.33
N SER A 118 15.74 2.52 -7.74
CA SER A 118 16.94 1.80 -8.19
C SER A 118 16.63 0.68 -9.19
N ASP A 119 15.80 0.98 -10.16
CA ASP A 119 15.41 0.01 -11.19
C ASP A 119 14.61 -1.18 -10.65
N ILE A 120 14.06 -1.07 -9.47
CA ILE A 120 13.23 -2.11 -8.91
C ILE A 120 11.82 -1.56 -8.78
N THR A 121 10.83 -2.37 -9.12
CA THR A 121 9.44 -1.98 -9.02
C THR A 121 8.68 -3.05 -8.27
N THR A 122 7.85 -2.65 -7.32
CA THR A 122 6.97 -3.57 -6.62
C THR A 122 5.66 -2.85 -6.34
N SER A 123 4.60 -3.56 -6.04
CA SER A 123 3.31 -2.94 -5.82
C SER A 123 2.51 -3.65 -4.74
N GLN A 124 1.58 -2.93 -4.16
CA GLN A 124 0.64 -3.46 -3.19
C GLN A 124 -0.72 -2.86 -3.47
N THR A 125 -1.76 -3.38 -2.87
CA THR A 125 -3.09 -2.85 -3.06
C THR A 125 -3.74 -2.57 -1.72
N PHE A 126 -4.72 -1.69 -1.71
CA PHE A 126 -5.56 -1.48 -0.55
C PHE A 126 -6.97 -1.16 -1.05
N GLU A 127 -7.93 -1.25 -0.16
CA GLU A 127 -9.32 -0.97 -0.54
C GLU A 127 -9.68 0.44 -0.12
N LEU A 128 -10.31 1.15 -1.02
CA LEU A 128 -10.74 2.52 -0.78
C LEU A 128 -12.25 2.61 -0.93
N THR A 129 -12.90 3.14 0.09
CA THR A 129 -14.34 3.39 0.06
C THR A 129 -14.56 4.89 0.09
N VAL A 130 -15.36 5.40 -0.82
CA VAL A 130 -15.76 6.79 -0.81
C VAL A 130 -17.27 6.82 -0.64
N LYS A 131 -17.74 7.45 0.44
CA LYS A 131 -19.14 7.48 0.75
C LYS A 131 -19.76 8.80 0.33
N ALA A 132 -21.03 8.79 0.15
CA ALA A 132 -21.73 10.03 -0.17
C ALA A 132 -21.64 10.98 1.02
N LYS A 133 -21.57 12.27 0.73
CA LYS A 133 -21.50 13.24 1.77
C LYS A 133 -22.83 13.29 2.48
N ALA A 134 -22.80 13.27 3.77
CA ALA A 134 -24.03 13.27 4.55
C ALA A 134 -24.63 14.67 4.64
#